data_cf3941aa31f207053a9b1a6e98c07911
#
_entry.id   cf3941aa31f207053a9b1a6e98c07911
#
_cell.length_a   1.000
_cell.length_b   1.000
_cell.length_c   1.000
_cell.angle_alpha   90.00
_cell.angle_beta   90.00
_cell.angle_gamma   90.00
#
_symmetry.space_group_name_H-M   'P 1'
#
loop_
_entity.id
_entity.type
_entity.pdbx_description
1 polymer ?
#
loop_
_entity_poly.entity_id
_entity_poly.type
_entity_poly.pdbx_seq_one_letter_code
_entity_poly.pdbx_strand_id
1 'polypeptide(L)'
;MPSQSAAAASEKRVNSDSRSNIDTTGRHQPCVSPRGLYRVVATAEMLTWALLITAMIGKYALGAPDWTMRIAGSIHGFVFLSYCVSTVVVWTDQRWPASKGILGLVLAVVPFATVPFERHVDRKGLLASQWRVAPAGVAPRNGQEPARTAAERLLAVILHWPILSARGLVVLVALLFTVLLNAGPPTEWFN
;
A
#
# COMPACT_ATOMS: atom_id res chain seq x y z
N MET A 1 14.09 38.07 34.55
CA MET A 1 13.38 36.78 34.72
C MET A 1 12.46 36.50 33.55
N PRO A 2 12.89 35.80 32.49
CA PRO A 2 12.02 35.45 31.36
C PRO A 2 11.98 33.94 31.06
N SER A 3 12.05 33.05 32.07
CA SER A 3 12.17 31.61 31.79
C SER A 3 10.89 30.77 31.96
N GLN A 4 9.88 31.25 32.59
CA GLN A 4 8.65 30.48 32.84
C GLN A 4 7.65 30.45 31.68
N SER A 5 7.62 31.49 30.85
CA SER A 5 6.72 31.59 29.69
C SER A 5 7.09 30.66 28.55
N ALA A 6 8.38 30.44 28.30
CA ALA A 6 8.87 29.55 27.23
C ALA A 6 8.67 28.05 27.58
N ALA A 7 8.83 27.70 28.86
CA ALA A 7 8.57 26.33 29.34
C ALA A 7 7.10 25.95 29.24
N ALA A 8 6.19 26.84 29.63
CA ALA A 8 4.75 26.63 29.52
C ALA A 8 4.26 26.53 28.06
N ALA A 9 4.86 27.29 27.13
CA ALA A 9 4.56 27.21 25.71
C ALA A 9 5.06 25.90 25.05
N SER A 10 6.23 25.38 25.50
CA SER A 10 6.77 24.10 25.05
C SER A 10 5.94 22.92 25.54
N GLU A 11 5.55 22.95 26.82
CA GLU A 11 4.73 21.91 27.41
C GLU A 11 3.31 21.86 26.82
N LYS A 12 2.75 23.01 26.44
CA LYS A 12 1.46 23.12 25.76
C LYS A 12 1.51 22.58 24.34
N ARG A 13 2.65 22.72 23.61
CA ARG A 13 2.87 22.13 22.28
C ARG A 13 3.03 20.62 22.33
N VAL A 14 3.84 20.10 23.25
CA VAL A 14 4.02 18.66 23.44
C VAL A 14 2.71 17.98 23.83
N ASN A 15 1.90 18.62 24.67
CA ASN A 15 0.61 18.08 25.10
C ASN A 15 -0.49 18.20 24.01
N SER A 16 -0.39 19.16 23.09
CA SER A 16 -1.29 19.25 21.93
C SER A 16 -0.97 18.18 20.87
N ASP A 17 0.30 17.89 20.61
CA ASP A 17 0.72 16.83 19.68
C ASP A 17 0.37 15.42 20.18
N SER A 18 0.46 15.19 21.50
CA SER A 18 0.06 13.92 22.10
C SER A 18 -1.45 13.71 22.10
N ARG A 19 -2.25 14.78 22.11
CA ARG A 19 -3.73 14.72 22.10
C ARG A 19 -4.32 14.59 20.69
N SER A 20 -3.57 14.93 19.64
CA SER A 20 -4.05 14.82 18.26
C SER A 20 -4.14 13.37 17.76
N ASN A 21 -3.53 12.42 18.46
CA ASN A 21 -3.51 11.00 18.06
C ASN A 21 -4.51 10.11 18.82
N ILE A 22 -5.26 10.67 19.80
CA ILE A 22 -6.31 9.95 20.52
C ILE A 22 -7.60 10.72 20.31
N ASP A 23 -8.56 10.13 19.60
CA ASP A 23 -9.88 10.72 19.54
C ASP A 23 -10.60 10.62 20.91
N THR A 24 -11.67 11.42 21.06
CA THR A 24 -12.49 11.49 22.29
C THR A 24 -13.13 10.15 22.68
N THR A 25 -12.97 9.09 21.89
CA THR A 25 -13.46 7.73 22.15
C THR A 25 -12.35 6.74 22.47
N GLY A 26 -11.07 7.18 22.59
CA GLY A 26 -9.94 6.34 23.02
C GLY A 26 -9.53 5.24 22.01
N ARG A 27 -9.99 5.30 20.76
CA ARG A 27 -9.65 4.31 19.73
C ARG A 27 -8.52 4.82 18.83
N HIS A 28 -7.49 3.98 18.69
CA HIS A 28 -6.38 4.24 17.76
C HIS A 28 -6.91 4.40 16.35
N GLN A 29 -6.50 5.45 15.67
CA GLN A 29 -6.66 5.56 14.22
C GLN A 29 -5.84 4.46 13.55
N PRO A 30 -6.29 3.88 12.42
CA PRO A 30 -5.46 2.94 11.68
C PRO A 30 -4.13 3.62 11.35
N CYS A 31 -3.03 3.00 11.77
CA CYS A 31 -1.67 3.55 11.67
C CYS A 31 -1.21 3.84 10.24
N VAL A 32 -1.99 3.45 9.23
CA VAL A 32 -1.62 3.56 7.81
C VAL A 32 -2.73 4.27 7.04
N SER A 33 -2.42 5.44 6.50
CA SER A 33 -3.30 6.18 5.59
C SER A 33 -3.23 5.59 4.16
N PRO A 34 -4.29 5.76 3.32
CA PRO A 34 -4.26 5.34 1.91
C PRO A 34 -3.05 5.89 1.15
N ARG A 35 -2.74 7.18 1.36
CA ARG A 35 -1.57 7.86 0.80
C ARG A 35 -0.26 7.22 1.27
N GLY A 36 -0.12 6.95 2.57
CA GLY A 36 1.08 6.33 3.14
C GLY A 36 1.29 4.92 2.62
N LEU A 37 0.23 4.10 2.63
CA LEU A 37 0.26 2.74 2.08
C LEU A 37 0.71 2.73 0.62
N TYR A 38 0.05 3.53 -0.22
CA TYR A 38 0.32 3.53 -1.65
C TYR A 38 1.74 4.01 -1.98
N ARG A 39 2.24 5.03 -1.27
CA ARG A 39 3.62 5.50 -1.39
C ARG A 39 4.64 4.43 -1.03
N VAL A 40 4.44 3.71 0.08
CA VAL A 40 5.36 2.65 0.51
C VAL A 40 5.42 1.52 -0.51
N VAL A 41 4.27 1.01 -0.98
CA VAL A 41 4.26 -0.10 -1.94
C VAL A 41 4.77 0.32 -3.33
N ALA A 42 4.49 1.55 -3.79
CA ALA A 42 5.03 2.07 -5.05
C ALA A 42 6.55 2.24 -5.01
N THR A 43 7.08 2.70 -3.87
CA THR A 43 8.54 2.83 -3.67
C THR A 43 9.20 1.46 -3.58
N ALA A 44 8.60 0.51 -2.83
CA ALA A 44 9.11 -0.85 -2.73
C ALA A 44 9.15 -1.54 -4.11
N GLU A 45 8.10 -1.36 -4.91
CA GLU A 45 8.02 -1.88 -6.28
C GLU A 45 9.13 -1.33 -7.17
N MET A 46 9.38 -0.03 -7.13
CA MET A 46 10.47 0.61 -7.86
C MET A 46 11.84 0.04 -7.45
N LEU A 47 12.07 -0.15 -6.14
CA LEU A 47 13.32 -0.71 -5.62
C LEU A 47 13.52 -2.17 -6.03
N THR A 48 12.46 -2.96 -6.03
CA THR A 48 12.55 -4.37 -6.44
C THR A 48 12.71 -4.53 -7.95
N TRP A 49 12.22 -3.59 -8.77
CA TRP A 49 12.59 -3.50 -10.19
C TRP A 49 14.10 -3.28 -10.37
N ALA A 50 14.70 -2.35 -9.61
CA ALA A 50 16.14 -2.12 -9.65
C ALA A 50 16.92 -3.39 -9.24
N LEU A 51 16.48 -4.07 -8.17
CA LEU A 51 17.05 -5.34 -7.73
C LEU A 51 16.96 -6.42 -8.82
N LEU A 52 15.81 -6.57 -9.45
CA LEU A 52 15.57 -7.57 -10.51
C LEU A 52 16.46 -7.31 -11.73
N ILE A 53 16.52 -6.06 -12.19
CA ILE A 53 17.36 -5.66 -13.33
C ILE A 53 18.85 -5.88 -13.00
N THR A 54 19.29 -5.55 -11.79
CA THR A 54 20.66 -5.79 -11.33
C THR A 54 20.99 -7.29 -11.33
N ALA A 55 20.06 -8.14 -10.84
CA ALA A 55 20.23 -9.58 -10.86
C ALA A 55 20.26 -10.14 -12.29
N MET A 56 19.46 -9.59 -13.22
CA MET A 56 19.50 -9.94 -14.64
C MET A 56 20.86 -9.61 -15.26
N ILE A 57 21.36 -8.40 -15.06
CA ILE A 57 22.69 -7.99 -15.54
C ILE A 57 23.77 -8.90 -14.96
N GLY A 58 23.70 -9.15 -13.63
CA GLY A 58 24.62 -10.07 -12.96
C GLY A 58 24.62 -11.46 -13.59
N LYS A 59 23.45 -12.03 -13.86
CA LYS A 59 23.32 -13.37 -14.45
C LYS A 59 23.84 -13.41 -15.90
N TYR A 60 23.37 -12.51 -16.75
CA TYR A 60 23.60 -12.61 -18.19
C TYR A 60 24.89 -11.96 -18.66
N ALA A 61 25.39 -10.92 -17.97
CA ALA A 61 26.63 -10.23 -18.33
C ALA A 61 27.85 -10.66 -17.48
N LEU A 62 27.64 -11.08 -16.23
CA LEU A 62 28.72 -11.38 -15.30
C LEU A 62 28.77 -12.85 -14.85
N GLY A 63 27.88 -13.70 -15.36
CA GLY A 63 27.86 -15.12 -15.01
C GLY A 63 27.45 -15.44 -13.56
N ALA A 64 26.67 -14.57 -12.90
CA ALA A 64 26.22 -14.80 -11.55
C ALA A 64 25.38 -16.08 -11.42
N PRO A 65 25.43 -16.78 -10.27
CA PRO A 65 24.70 -18.02 -10.07
C PRO A 65 23.17 -17.85 -10.20
N ASP A 66 22.47 -18.88 -10.63
CA ASP A 66 21.01 -18.89 -10.88
C ASP A 66 20.17 -18.54 -9.65
N TRP A 67 20.66 -18.82 -8.45
CA TRP A 67 19.95 -18.49 -7.21
C TRP A 67 19.77 -16.99 -7.00
N THR A 68 20.68 -16.14 -7.53
CA THR A 68 20.55 -14.68 -7.44
C THR A 68 19.29 -14.20 -8.14
N MET A 69 19.03 -14.73 -9.32
CA MET A 69 17.84 -14.42 -10.11
C MET A 69 16.57 -14.95 -9.46
N ARG A 70 16.61 -16.15 -8.88
CA ARG A 70 15.48 -16.72 -8.13
C ARG A 70 15.09 -15.85 -6.94
N ILE A 71 16.05 -15.42 -6.12
CA ILE A 71 15.79 -14.56 -4.95
C ILE A 71 15.22 -13.21 -5.40
N ALA A 72 15.90 -12.53 -6.34
CA ALA A 72 15.45 -11.23 -6.83
C ALA A 72 14.04 -11.30 -7.44
N GLY A 73 13.77 -12.31 -8.25
CA GLY A 73 12.47 -12.54 -8.87
C GLY A 73 11.37 -12.85 -7.84
N SER A 74 11.67 -13.66 -6.82
CA SER A 74 10.71 -13.96 -5.75
C SER A 74 10.35 -12.73 -4.93
N ILE A 75 11.33 -11.92 -4.55
CA ILE A 75 11.11 -10.67 -3.81
C ILE A 75 10.29 -9.71 -4.65
N HIS A 76 10.68 -9.48 -5.91
CA HIS A 76 9.95 -8.60 -6.82
C HIS A 76 8.53 -9.10 -7.06
N GLY A 77 8.31 -10.38 -7.34
CA GLY A 77 6.99 -10.95 -7.55
C GLY A 77 6.05 -10.77 -6.35
N PHE A 78 6.56 -10.94 -5.12
CA PHE A 78 5.78 -10.70 -3.90
C PHE A 78 5.40 -9.22 -3.77
N VAL A 79 6.34 -8.30 -3.98
CA VAL A 79 6.09 -6.84 -3.89
C VAL A 79 5.16 -6.38 -5.03
N PHE A 80 5.33 -6.89 -6.24
CA PHE A 80 4.44 -6.65 -7.37
C PHE A 80 2.98 -7.00 -7.05
N LEU A 81 2.73 -8.20 -6.52
CA LEU A 81 1.38 -8.59 -6.11
C LEU A 81 0.84 -7.69 -4.99
N SER A 82 1.69 -7.34 -4.01
CA SER A 82 1.32 -6.42 -2.93
C SER A 82 0.93 -5.04 -3.46
N TYR A 83 1.66 -4.52 -4.46
CA TYR A 83 1.32 -3.28 -5.15
C TYR A 83 -0.01 -3.39 -5.90
N CYS A 84 -0.23 -4.46 -6.66
CA CYS A 84 -1.48 -4.67 -7.39
C CYS A 84 -2.70 -4.71 -6.46
N VAL A 85 -2.62 -5.47 -5.36
CA VAL A 85 -3.69 -5.54 -4.37
C VAL A 85 -3.92 -4.17 -3.71
N SER A 86 -2.85 -3.48 -3.32
CA SER A 86 -2.95 -2.14 -2.73
C SER A 86 -3.55 -1.12 -3.70
N THR A 87 -3.25 -1.23 -5.00
CA THR A 87 -3.85 -0.39 -6.05
C THR A 87 -5.36 -0.61 -6.11
N VAL A 88 -5.83 -1.87 -6.09
CA VAL A 88 -7.27 -2.18 -6.09
C VAL A 88 -7.97 -1.65 -4.83
N VAL A 89 -7.34 -1.82 -3.66
CA VAL A 89 -7.86 -1.31 -2.38
C VAL A 89 -8.01 0.21 -2.40
N VAL A 90 -6.96 0.93 -2.80
CA VAL A 90 -6.99 2.40 -2.87
C VAL A 90 -7.94 2.88 -3.96
N TRP A 91 -7.99 2.24 -5.11
CA TRP A 91 -8.94 2.53 -6.19
C TRP A 91 -10.38 2.43 -5.69
N THR A 92 -10.72 1.35 -4.99
CA THR A 92 -12.06 1.13 -4.42
C THR A 92 -12.40 2.17 -3.36
N ASP A 93 -11.48 2.44 -2.43
CA ASP A 93 -11.70 3.42 -1.36
C ASP A 93 -11.86 4.83 -1.91
N GLN A 94 -10.95 5.27 -2.77
CA GLN A 94 -10.91 6.63 -3.28
C GLN A 94 -11.84 6.86 -4.50
N ARG A 95 -12.57 5.82 -4.95
CA ARG A 95 -13.46 5.85 -6.14
C ARG A 95 -12.76 6.41 -7.37
N TRP A 96 -11.54 5.95 -7.64
CA TRP A 96 -10.87 6.38 -8.86
C TRP A 96 -11.68 6.01 -10.10
N PRO A 97 -11.64 6.82 -11.17
CA PRO A 97 -12.19 6.39 -12.45
C PRO A 97 -11.44 5.13 -12.93
N ALA A 98 -12.14 4.23 -13.61
CA ALA A 98 -11.59 2.94 -14.05
C ALA A 98 -10.27 3.10 -14.84
N SER A 99 -10.17 4.15 -15.66
CA SER A 99 -8.95 4.47 -16.40
C SER A 99 -7.72 4.66 -15.50
N LYS A 100 -7.88 5.26 -14.31
CA LYS A 100 -6.78 5.49 -13.36
C LYS A 100 -6.40 4.20 -12.62
N GLY A 101 -7.38 3.41 -12.20
CA GLY A 101 -7.14 2.12 -11.56
C GLY A 101 -6.42 1.14 -12.50
N ILE A 102 -6.92 0.98 -13.73
CA ILE A 102 -6.30 0.15 -14.75
C ILE A 102 -4.90 0.66 -15.10
N LEU A 103 -4.73 1.97 -15.29
CA LEU A 103 -3.41 2.55 -15.56
C LEU A 103 -2.41 2.24 -14.44
N GLY A 104 -2.82 2.33 -13.16
CA GLY A 104 -1.97 1.97 -12.03
C GLY A 104 -1.50 0.51 -12.08
N LEU A 105 -2.38 -0.43 -12.46
CA LEU A 105 -2.04 -1.83 -12.63
C LEU A 105 -1.13 -2.07 -13.85
N VAL A 106 -1.40 -1.43 -14.96
CA VAL A 106 -0.56 -1.55 -16.18
C VAL A 106 0.85 -0.99 -15.93
N LEU A 107 0.96 0.12 -15.22
CA LEU A 107 2.25 0.73 -14.91
C LEU A 107 3.09 -0.08 -13.92
N ALA A 108 2.51 -1.05 -13.20
CA ALA A 108 3.26 -1.99 -12.39
C ALA A 108 4.21 -2.87 -13.22
N VAL A 109 3.84 -3.16 -14.47
CA VAL A 109 4.66 -3.94 -15.41
C VAL A 109 5.82 -3.11 -16.01
N VAL A 110 5.73 -1.78 -15.92
CA VAL A 110 6.74 -0.88 -16.48
C VAL A 110 7.76 -0.53 -15.39
N PRO A 111 9.05 -0.88 -15.56
CA PRO A 111 10.09 -0.56 -14.58
C PRO A 111 10.08 0.92 -14.18
N PHE A 112 10.14 1.19 -12.88
CA PHE A 112 10.21 2.53 -12.28
C PHE A 112 8.99 3.44 -12.50
N ALA A 113 7.90 2.98 -13.16
CA ALA A 113 6.74 3.82 -13.47
C ALA A 113 5.79 4.01 -12.27
N THR A 114 5.84 3.16 -11.26
CA THR A 114 4.93 3.17 -10.10
C THR A 114 5.06 4.43 -9.25
N VAL A 115 6.28 4.91 -8.99
CA VAL A 115 6.53 6.14 -8.20
C VAL A 115 6.12 7.42 -8.95
N PRO A 116 6.47 7.63 -10.23
CA PRO A 116 5.91 8.73 -11.01
C PRO A 116 4.38 8.74 -11.03
N PHE A 117 3.74 7.57 -11.14
CA PHE A 117 2.29 7.45 -11.10
C PHE A 117 1.72 7.81 -9.72
N GLU A 118 2.29 7.28 -8.64
CA GLU A 118 1.91 7.64 -7.26
C GLU A 118 1.95 9.15 -7.06
N ARG A 119 3.06 9.79 -7.43
CA ARG A 119 3.23 11.25 -7.33
C ARG A 119 2.22 12.01 -8.18
N HIS A 120 1.86 11.49 -9.34
CA HIS A 120 0.87 12.12 -10.22
C HIS A 120 -0.53 12.08 -9.60
N VAL A 121 -0.98 10.93 -9.08
CA VAL A 121 -2.29 10.81 -8.43
C VAL A 121 -2.33 11.56 -7.10
N ASP A 122 -1.24 11.62 -6.38
CA ASP A 122 -1.12 12.42 -5.14
C ASP A 122 -1.26 13.92 -5.42
N ARG A 123 -0.53 14.45 -6.41
CA ARG A 123 -0.63 15.87 -6.83
C ARG A 123 -2.03 16.25 -7.33
N LYS A 124 -2.77 15.30 -7.89
CA LYS A 124 -4.16 15.51 -8.32
C LYS A 124 -5.18 15.39 -7.18
N GLY A 125 -4.73 15.20 -5.94
CA GLY A 125 -5.61 15.03 -4.78
C GLY A 125 -6.42 13.74 -4.78
N LEU A 126 -6.03 12.75 -5.60
CA LEU A 126 -6.70 11.45 -5.68
C LEU A 126 -6.27 10.48 -4.57
N LEU A 127 -5.29 10.86 -3.74
CA LEU A 127 -4.83 10.11 -2.58
C LEU A 127 -5.14 10.91 -1.31
N ALA A 128 -6.22 10.56 -0.64
CA ALA A 128 -6.58 11.18 0.63
C ALA A 128 -5.66 10.71 1.78
N SER A 129 -5.53 11.55 2.80
CA SER A 129 -4.81 11.20 4.03
C SER A 129 -5.62 10.30 4.97
N GLN A 130 -6.93 10.16 4.71
CA GLN A 130 -7.85 9.33 5.50
C GLN A 130 -8.62 8.38 4.58
N TRP A 131 -8.98 7.21 5.12
CA TRP A 131 -9.86 6.27 4.44
C TRP A 131 -11.26 6.87 4.31
N ARG A 132 -11.81 6.83 3.10
CA ARG A 132 -13.16 7.33 2.83
C ARG A 132 -14.23 6.40 3.41
N VAL A 133 -14.01 5.10 3.30
CA VAL A 133 -14.94 4.10 3.83
C VAL A 133 -14.76 3.97 5.34
N ALA A 134 -15.86 4.11 6.08
CA ALA A 134 -15.84 3.87 7.53
C ALA A 134 -15.64 2.38 7.82
N PRO A 135 -14.87 2.03 8.89
CA PRO A 135 -14.74 0.65 9.34
C PRO A 135 -16.11 0.03 9.67
N ALA A 136 -16.25 -1.28 9.45
CA ALA A 136 -17.51 -1.98 9.73
C ALA A 136 -17.90 -1.86 11.22
N GLY A 137 -19.18 -1.57 11.47
CA GLY A 137 -19.70 -1.44 12.84
C GLY A 137 -19.28 -0.15 13.58
N VAL A 138 -18.64 0.79 12.90
CA VAL A 138 -18.26 2.10 13.44
C VAL A 138 -19.03 3.19 12.72
N ALA A 139 -19.56 4.16 13.48
CA ALA A 139 -20.22 5.32 12.88
C ALA A 139 -19.22 6.12 12.01
N PRO A 140 -19.63 6.54 10.80
CA PRO A 140 -18.77 7.36 9.94
C PRO A 140 -18.37 8.66 10.64
N ARG A 141 -17.09 9.04 10.51
CA ARG A 141 -16.56 10.32 10.99
C ARG A 141 -16.66 11.38 9.89
N ASN A 142 -16.32 12.62 10.23
CA ASN A 142 -16.27 13.71 9.25
C ASN A 142 -15.42 13.31 8.03
N GLY A 143 -16.06 13.30 6.86
CA GLY A 143 -15.43 12.92 5.59
C GLY A 143 -15.45 11.41 5.28
N GLN A 144 -15.96 10.56 6.18
CA GLN A 144 -16.16 9.13 5.91
C GLN A 144 -17.58 8.83 5.46
N GLU A 145 -17.73 7.82 4.62
CA GLU A 145 -19.02 7.33 4.14
C GLU A 145 -19.25 5.87 4.56
N PRO A 146 -20.50 5.44 4.76
CA PRO A 146 -20.81 4.04 4.92
C PRO A 146 -20.56 3.27 3.62
N ALA A 147 -20.15 2.02 3.74
CA ALA A 147 -19.93 1.15 2.59
C ALA A 147 -21.23 0.90 1.82
N ARG A 148 -21.28 1.23 0.53
CA ARG A 148 -22.45 1.10 -0.35
C ARG A 148 -22.35 -0.12 -1.25
N THR A 149 -21.17 -0.44 -1.76
CA THR A 149 -20.92 -1.57 -2.66
C THR A 149 -20.38 -2.80 -1.93
N ALA A 150 -20.44 -3.97 -2.54
CA ALA A 150 -19.87 -5.20 -1.97
C ALA A 150 -18.36 -5.06 -1.73
N ALA A 151 -17.63 -4.43 -2.67
CA ALA A 151 -16.20 -4.16 -2.54
C ALA A 151 -15.91 -3.20 -1.37
N GLU A 152 -16.72 -2.14 -1.20
CA GLU A 152 -16.59 -1.22 -0.07
C GLU A 152 -16.95 -1.89 1.27
N ARG A 153 -17.88 -2.83 1.29
CA ARG A 153 -18.20 -3.63 2.51
C ARG A 153 -17.03 -4.51 2.90
N LEU A 154 -16.40 -5.18 1.92
CA LEU A 154 -15.18 -5.95 2.17
C LEU A 154 -14.07 -5.05 2.71
N LEU A 155 -13.88 -3.88 2.11
CA LEU A 155 -12.91 -2.89 2.58
C LEU A 155 -13.23 -2.41 4.00
N ALA A 156 -14.50 -2.15 4.34
CA ALA A 156 -14.91 -1.77 5.69
C ALA A 156 -14.55 -2.84 6.73
N VAL A 157 -14.69 -4.12 6.40
CA VAL A 157 -14.26 -5.25 7.25
C VAL A 157 -12.74 -5.26 7.41
N ILE A 158 -12.02 -5.06 6.30
CA ILE A 158 -10.54 -4.97 6.29
C ILE A 158 -10.06 -3.84 7.21
N LEU A 159 -10.69 -2.68 7.14
CA LEU A 159 -10.34 -1.51 7.97
C LEU A 159 -10.73 -1.67 9.44
N HIS A 160 -11.71 -2.53 9.76
CA HIS A 160 -12.11 -2.80 11.15
C HIS A 160 -11.04 -3.56 11.93
N TRP A 161 -10.30 -4.46 11.25
CA TRP A 161 -9.26 -5.28 11.86
C TRP A 161 -7.89 -5.05 11.18
N PRO A 162 -7.25 -3.88 11.33
CA PRO A 162 -6.10 -3.49 10.51
C PRO A 162 -4.92 -4.46 10.62
N ILE A 163 -4.62 -5.00 11.82
CA ILE A 163 -3.51 -5.94 12.02
C ILE A 163 -3.84 -7.32 11.43
N LEU A 164 -5.07 -7.82 11.66
CA LEU A 164 -5.51 -9.10 11.07
C LEU A 164 -5.56 -9.02 9.56
N SER A 165 -6.04 -7.91 9.03
CA SER A 165 -6.15 -7.67 7.59
C SER A 165 -4.80 -7.52 6.92
N ALA A 166 -3.84 -6.84 7.55
CA ALA A 166 -2.46 -6.78 7.06
C ALA A 166 -1.82 -8.18 7.01
N ARG A 167 -2.01 -8.99 8.07
CA ARG A 167 -1.55 -10.40 8.07
C ARG A 167 -2.29 -11.24 7.04
N GLY A 168 -3.61 -11.09 6.94
CA GLY A 168 -4.42 -11.78 5.93
C GLY A 168 -4.02 -11.41 4.51
N LEU A 169 -3.71 -10.14 4.26
CA LEU A 169 -3.19 -9.68 2.98
C LEU A 169 -1.83 -10.31 2.64
N VAL A 170 -0.90 -10.35 3.60
CA VAL A 170 0.40 -11.02 3.43
C VAL A 170 0.20 -12.50 3.13
N VAL A 171 -0.67 -13.19 3.87
CA VAL A 171 -0.99 -14.62 3.64
C VAL A 171 -1.62 -14.80 2.27
N LEU A 172 -2.58 -13.96 1.88
CA LEU A 172 -3.23 -14.01 0.57
C LEU A 172 -2.21 -13.83 -0.56
N VAL A 173 -1.35 -12.81 -0.46
CA VAL A 173 -0.30 -12.56 -1.46
C VAL A 173 0.69 -13.74 -1.51
N ALA A 174 1.12 -14.25 -0.37
CA ALA A 174 2.01 -15.42 -0.30
C ALA A 174 1.38 -16.67 -0.91
N LEU A 175 0.09 -16.90 -0.66
CA LEU A 175 -0.65 -18.04 -1.19
C LEU A 175 -0.82 -17.91 -2.72
N LEU A 176 -1.19 -16.72 -3.20
CA LEU A 176 -1.33 -16.41 -4.62
C LEU A 176 0.02 -16.55 -5.35
N PHE A 177 1.08 -16.07 -4.73
CA PHE A 177 2.45 -16.22 -5.22
C PHE A 177 2.87 -17.69 -5.28
N THR A 178 2.59 -18.48 -4.24
CA THR A 178 2.88 -19.92 -4.22
C THR A 178 2.11 -20.65 -5.32
N VAL A 179 0.82 -20.32 -5.51
CA VAL A 179 0.01 -20.91 -6.59
C VAL A 179 0.61 -20.58 -7.96
N LEU A 180 0.98 -19.31 -8.20
CA LEU A 180 1.61 -18.89 -9.45
C LEU A 180 2.94 -19.58 -9.71
N LEU A 181 3.77 -19.78 -8.68
CA LEU A 181 5.02 -20.51 -8.81
C LEU A 181 4.82 -21.99 -9.15
N ASN A 182 3.76 -22.61 -8.61
CA ASN A 182 3.44 -24.02 -8.88
C ASN A 182 2.68 -24.23 -10.20
N ALA A 183 2.02 -23.18 -10.72
CA ALA A 183 1.32 -23.22 -12.00
C ALA A 183 2.28 -23.30 -13.23
N GLY A 184 3.57 -23.09 -13.00
CA GLY A 184 4.57 -23.09 -14.08
C GLY A 184 4.55 -21.82 -14.96
N PRO A 185 5.40 -21.76 -15.96
CA PRO A 185 5.44 -20.61 -16.86
C PRO A 185 4.17 -20.53 -17.73
N PRO A 186 3.64 -19.33 -18.01
CA PRO A 186 2.42 -19.15 -18.80
C PRO A 186 2.47 -19.79 -20.19
N THR A 187 3.66 -20.07 -20.71
CA THR A 187 3.88 -20.74 -21.99
C THR A 187 3.45 -22.21 -21.99
N GLU A 188 3.29 -22.85 -20.84
CA GLU A 188 2.87 -24.24 -20.71
C GLU A 188 1.36 -24.38 -20.44
N TRP A 189 0.64 -23.29 -20.17
CA TRP A 189 -0.80 -23.33 -19.85
C TRP A 189 -1.70 -23.58 -21.06
N PHE A 190 -1.17 -23.44 -22.28
CA PHE A 190 -1.93 -23.52 -23.54
C PHE A 190 -1.42 -24.61 -24.50
N ASN A 191 -0.54 -25.52 -24.01
CA ASN A 191 -0.09 -26.71 -24.75
C ASN A 191 -0.77 -27.97 -24.26
#